data_7a7864c8fae19de8c980d4d919b92385
#
_entry.id   7a7864c8fae19de8c980d4d919b92385
#
_cell.length_a   1.000
_cell.length_b   1.000
_cell.length_c   1.000
_cell.angle_alpha   90.00
_cell.angle_beta   90.00
_cell.angle_gamma   90.00
#
_symmetry.space_group_name_H-M   'P 1'
#
loop_
_entity.id
_entity.type
_entity.pdbx_description
1 polymer ?
#
loop_
_entity_poly.entity_id
_entity_poly.type
_entity_poly.pdbx_seq_one_letter_code
_entity_poly.pdbx_strand_id
1 'polypeptide(L)'
;MIEQPTNHRRTSVATAVGVLSALYVFAFFFGALLHLGWRIPLGFTVLAEPKILPATVVEGLCGLALAAAAIAVFARMSWAWTAAFAAHSFSLGGVLLGMGALAVGAGPSTELNAIYHRVMLVALVAVLALLLSPAGRSALHRAARPIVIQSR
;
A
#
# COMPACT_ATOMS: atom_id res chain seq x y z
N MET A 1 -5.56 -36.64 -14.58
CA MET A 1 -5.96 -35.22 -14.56
C MET A 1 -4.88 -34.51 -13.76
N ILE A 2 -3.92 -33.87 -14.42
CA ILE A 2 -2.77 -33.21 -13.75
C ILE A 2 -3.20 -31.78 -13.49
N GLU A 3 -3.52 -31.46 -12.22
CA GLU A 3 -3.78 -30.08 -11.79
C GLU A 3 -2.54 -29.21 -12.08
N GLN A 4 -2.76 -28.12 -12.81
CA GLN A 4 -1.67 -27.26 -13.24
C GLN A 4 -1.14 -26.42 -12.06
N PRO A 5 0.11 -26.61 -11.63
CA PRO A 5 0.70 -25.88 -10.49
C PRO A 5 0.77 -24.36 -10.69
N THR A 6 0.54 -23.88 -11.91
CA THR A 6 0.58 -22.45 -12.28
C THR A 6 -0.58 -21.63 -11.74
N ASN A 7 -1.76 -22.24 -11.47
CA ASN A 7 -2.93 -21.48 -11.03
C ASN A 7 -2.86 -21.12 -9.54
N HIS A 8 -2.36 -22.01 -8.70
CA HIS A 8 -2.22 -21.79 -7.26
C HIS A 8 -1.23 -20.67 -6.94
N ARG A 9 -0.09 -20.64 -7.64
CA ARG A 9 0.95 -19.61 -7.45
C ARG A 9 0.47 -18.20 -7.83
N ARG A 10 -0.38 -18.08 -8.84
CA ARG A 10 -0.93 -16.78 -9.29
C ARG A 10 -1.94 -16.21 -8.31
N THR A 11 -2.83 -17.07 -7.79
CA THR A 11 -3.79 -16.68 -6.76
C THR A 11 -3.05 -16.19 -5.51
N SER A 12 -1.95 -16.84 -5.11
CA SER A 12 -1.13 -16.44 -3.97
C SER A 12 -0.50 -15.07 -4.16
N VAL A 13 0.01 -14.73 -5.36
CA VAL A 13 0.61 -13.40 -5.63
C VAL A 13 -0.46 -12.30 -5.58
N ALA A 14 -1.62 -12.51 -6.20
CA ALA A 14 -2.70 -11.52 -6.14
C ALA A 14 -3.19 -11.30 -4.69
N THR A 15 -3.37 -12.38 -3.93
CA THR A 15 -3.72 -12.30 -2.51
C THR A 15 -2.66 -11.56 -1.71
N ALA A 16 -1.37 -11.85 -1.93
CA ALA A 16 -0.28 -11.16 -1.25
C ALA A 16 -0.29 -9.66 -1.52
N VAL A 17 -0.48 -9.24 -2.78
CA VAL A 17 -0.60 -7.81 -3.13
C VAL A 17 -1.80 -7.18 -2.45
N GLY A 18 -2.96 -7.84 -2.46
CA GLY A 18 -4.17 -7.33 -1.79
C GLY A 18 -4.00 -7.17 -0.29
N VAL A 19 -3.41 -8.17 0.39
CA VAL A 19 -3.13 -8.12 1.83
C VAL A 19 -2.12 -7.03 2.16
N LEU A 20 -1.03 -6.91 1.40
CA LEU A 20 -0.04 -5.86 1.60
C LEU A 20 -0.65 -4.47 1.39
N SER A 21 -1.48 -4.29 0.35
CA SER A 21 -2.22 -3.04 0.15
C SER A 21 -3.10 -2.71 1.36
N ALA A 22 -3.83 -3.68 1.90
CA ALA A 22 -4.66 -3.49 3.09
C ALA A 22 -3.84 -3.13 4.34
N LEU A 23 -2.69 -3.79 4.55
CA LEU A 23 -1.78 -3.44 5.64
C LEU A 23 -1.26 -2.00 5.51
N TYR A 24 -0.93 -1.56 4.30
CA TYR A 24 -0.49 -0.17 4.06
C TYR A 24 -1.63 0.83 4.27
N VAL A 25 -2.88 0.49 3.97
CA VAL A 25 -4.04 1.32 4.35
C VAL A 25 -4.01 1.63 5.84
N PHE A 26 -3.86 0.58 6.68
CA PHE A 26 -3.77 0.77 8.13
C PHE A 26 -2.56 1.61 8.52
N ALA A 27 -1.37 1.34 7.95
CA ALA A 27 -0.16 2.08 8.28
C ALA A 27 -0.28 3.57 7.94
N PHE A 28 -0.81 3.93 6.77
CA PHE A 28 -0.96 5.32 6.36
C PHE A 28 -2.06 6.05 7.14
N PHE A 29 -3.21 5.43 7.39
CA PHE A 29 -4.23 6.06 8.23
C PHE A 29 -3.77 6.20 9.68
N PHE A 30 -3.01 5.24 10.19
CA PHE A 30 -2.42 5.32 11.52
C PHE A 30 -1.44 6.50 11.62
N GLY A 31 -0.53 6.66 10.65
CA GLY A 31 0.36 7.82 10.56
C GLY A 31 -0.43 9.13 10.48
N ALA A 32 -1.44 9.19 9.61
CA ALA A 32 -2.29 10.37 9.47
C ALA A 32 -2.98 10.76 10.79
N LEU A 33 -3.46 9.78 11.57
CA LEU A 33 -4.08 10.04 12.89
C LEU A 33 -3.05 10.57 13.89
N LEU A 34 -1.84 10.03 13.92
CA LEU A 34 -0.78 10.55 14.78
C LEU A 34 -0.43 11.99 14.41
N HIS A 35 -0.28 12.30 13.11
CA HIS A 35 -0.03 13.66 12.63
C HIS A 35 -1.24 14.61 12.77
N LEU A 36 -2.44 14.07 12.96
CA LEU A 36 -3.61 14.86 13.35
C LEU A 36 -3.55 15.26 14.85
N GLY A 37 -2.69 14.62 15.63
CA GLY A 37 -2.48 14.89 17.05
C GLY A 37 -3.05 13.82 17.98
N TRP A 38 -3.41 12.65 17.47
CA TRP A 38 -3.83 11.54 18.32
C TRP A 38 -2.66 11.06 19.19
N ARG A 39 -3.00 10.68 20.42
CA ARG A 39 -2.05 10.20 21.43
C ARG A 39 -2.54 8.86 21.95
N ILE A 40 -1.71 7.84 21.83
CA ILE A 40 -2.08 6.46 22.22
C ILE A 40 -1.26 6.08 23.45
N PRO A 41 -1.90 5.94 24.63
CA PRO A 41 -1.23 5.49 25.84
C PRO A 41 -0.94 3.98 25.73
N LEU A 42 0.33 3.60 25.85
CA LEU A 42 0.78 2.20 25.85
C LEU A 42 1.07 1.68 27.27
N GLY A 43 0.64 2.39 28.31
CA GLY A 43 0.87 2.06 29.70
C GLY A 43 2.22 2.54 30.23
N PHE A 44 3.30 2.21 29.58
CA PHE A 44 4.67 2.62 29.96
C PHE A 44 5.18 3.83 29.16
N THR A 45 4.51 4.21 28.07
CA THR A 45 4.82 5.38 27.24
C THR A 45 3.58 5.86 26.52
N VAL A 46 3.68 7.02 25.86
CA VAL A 46 2.63 7.56 24.99
C VAL A 46 3.18 7.64 23.58
N LEU A 47 2.55 6.94 22.65
CA LEU A 47 2.83 7.06 21.24
C LEU A 47 2.15 8.33 20.72
N ALA A 48 2.93 9.30 20.27
CA ALA A 48 2.45 10.57 19.75
C ALA A 48 3.46 11.15 18.76
N GLU A 49 2.94 11.79 17.73
CA GLU A 49 3.73 12.55 16.77
C GLU A 49 3.35 14.05 16.82
N PRO A 50 4.22 14.94 16.39
CA PRO A 50 3.88 16.34 16.22
C PRO A 50 2.73 16.50 15.23
N LYS A 51 1.86 17.47 15.51
CA LYS A 51 0.74 17.78 14.62
C LYS A 51 1.26 18.43 13.34
N ILE A 52 1.10 17.75 12.19
CA ILE A 52 1.58 18.17 10.87
C ILE A 52 0.46 17.98 9.87
N LEU A 53 -0.39 19.00 9.67
CA LEU A 53 -1.56 18.89 8.78
C LEU A 53 -1.22 18.48 7.33
N PRO A 54 -0.16 18.99 6.69
CA PRO A 54 0.22 18.51 5.37
C PRO A 54 0.53 17.00 5.34
N ALA A 55 1.21 16.46 6.34
CA ALA A 55 1.48 15.01 6.45
C ALA A 55 0.18 14.22 6.61
N THR A 56 -0.73 14.68 7.49
CA THR A 56 -2.07 14.08 7.66
C THR A 56 -2.80 13.95 6.32
N VAL A 57 -2.79 15.02 5.51
CA VAL A 57 -3.48 15.01 4.20
C VAL A 57 -2.82 14.05 3.23
N VAL A 58 -1.50 14.09 3.09
CA VAL A 58 -0.76 13.20 2.17
C VAL A 58 -0.95 11.74 2.56
N GLU A 59 -0.77 11.40 3.83
CA GLU A 59 -0.96 10.03 4.33
C GLU A 59 -2.41 9.56 4.19
N GLY A 60 -3.38 10.43 4.48
CA GLY A 60 -4.79 10.13 4.27
C GLY A 60 -5.11 9.80 2.81
N LEU A 61 -4.59 10.59 1.86
CA LEU A 61 -4.76 10.34 0.44
C LEU A 61 -4.06 9.04 -0.01
N CYS A 62 -2.85 8.75 0.51
CA CYS A 62 -2.16 7.49 0.26
C CYS A 62 -3.00 6.30 0.76
N GLY A 63 -3.54 6.39 1.98
CA GLY A 63 -4.42 5.38 2.55
C GLY A 63 -5.66 5.13 1.70
N LEU A 64 -6.34 6.18 1.21
CA LEU A 64 -7.50 6.08 0.32
C LEU A 64 -7.15 5.42 -1.02
N ALA A 65 -6.04 5.82 -1.65
CA ALA A 65 -5.59 5.23 -2.90
C ALA A 65 -5.30 3.73 -2.75
N LEU A 66 -4.62 3.34 -1.67
CA LEU A 66 -4.31 1.94 -1.36
C LEU A 66 -5.56 1.13 -1.01
N ALA A 67 -6.57 1.74 -0.36
CA ALA A 67 -7.86 1.09 -0.11
C ALA A 67 -8.59 0.77 -1.43
N ALA A 68 -8.62 1.73 -2.37
CA ALA A 68 -9.16 1.48 -3.70
C ALA A 68 -8.42 0.36 -4.44
N ALA A 69 -7.08 0.33 -4.33
CA ALA A 69 -6.26 -0.74 -4.90
C ALA A 69 -6.55 -2.11 -4.27
N ALA A 70 -6.65 -2.19 -2.94
CA ALA A 70 -6.98 -3.43 -2.23
C ALA A 70 -8.36 -3.96 -2.66
N ILE A 71 -9.36 -3.08 -2.73
CA ILE A 71 -10.72 -3.43 -3.23
C ILE A 71 -10.63 -3.97 -4.66
N ALA A 72 -9.93 -3.28 -5.56
CA ALA A 72 -9.79 -3.71 -6.95
C ALA A 72 -9.14 -5.08 -7.08
N VAL A 73 -8.11 -5.36 -6.26
CA VAL A 73 -7.41 -6.65 -6.25
C VAL A 73 -8.30 -7.76 -5.71
N PHE A 74 -8.96 -7.57 -4.55
CA PHE A 74 -9.81 -8.60 -3.95
C PHE A 74 -11.09 -8.85 -4.76
N ALA A 75 -11.67 -7.80 -5.35
CA ALA A 75 -12.81 -7.91 -6.25
C ALA A 75 -12.42 -8.40 -7.67
N ARG A 76 -11.13 -8.66 -7.91
CA ARG A 76 -10.61 -9.15 -9.20
C ARG A 76 -11.02 -8.29 -10.40
N MET A 77 -11.00 -6.98 -10.22
CA MET A 77 -11.38 -6.04 -11.27
C MET A 77 -10.38 -6.07 -12.43
N SER A 78 -10.85 -5.76 -13.66
CA SER A 78 -9.99 -5.73 -14.86
C SER A 78 -8.84 -4.74 -14.77
N TRP A 79 -8.99 -3.68 -13.99
CA TRP A 79 -8.01 -2.63 -13.75
C TRP A 79 -7.21 -2.80 -12.44
N ALA A 80 -7.30 -3.99 -11.78
CA ALA A 80 -6.64 -4.26 -10.49
C ALA A 80 -5.14 -4.00 -10.52
N TRP A 81 -4.44 -4.38 -11.59
CA TRP A 81 -3.00 -4.13 -11.73
C TRP A 81 -2.70 -2.63 -11.80
N THR A 82 -3.44 -1.88 -12.63
CA THR A 82 -3.26 -0.43 -12.79
C THR A 82 -3.55 0.29 -11.48
N ALA A 83 -4.62 -0.08 -10.77
CA ALA A 83 -4.93 0.48 -9.46
C ALA A 83 -3.83 0.22 -8.44
N ALA A 84 -3.37 -1.03 -8.33
CA ALA A 84 -2.31 -1.37 -7.41
C ALA A 84 -1.01 -0.63 -7.74
N PHE A 85 -0.60 -0.60 -9.02
CA PHE A 85 0.61 0.10 -9.44
C PHE A 85 0.52 1.61 -9.18
N ALA A 86 -0.58 2.25 -9.57
CA ALA A 86 -0.77 3.69 -9.40
C ALA A 86 -0.81 4.08 -7.90
N ALA A 87 -1.56 3.33 -7.06
CA ALA A 87 -1.67 3.62 -5.64
C ALA A 87 -0.32 3.46 -4.91
N HIS A 88 0.44 2.38 -5.18
CA HIS A 88 1.75 2.19 -4.56
C HIS A 88 2.78 3.22 -5.04
N SER A 89 2.75 3.60 -6.34
CA SER A 89 3.61 4.66 -6.87
C SER A 89 3.29 6.03 -6.25
N PHE A 90 2.00 6.35 -6.11
CA PHE A 90 1.54 7.57 -5.45
C PHE A 90 1.99 7.60 -3.98
N SER A 91 1.80 6.48 -3.26
CA SER A 91 2.22 6.37 -1.85
C SER A 91 3.73 6.45 -1.68
N LEU A 92 4.52 5.87 -2.62
CA LEU A 92 5.97 6.04 -2.64
C LEU A 92 6.35 7.52 -2.81
N GLY A 93 5.67 8.24 -3.71
CA GLY A 93 5.84 9.69 -3.86
C GLY A 93 5.54 10.46 -2.58
N GLY A 94 4.48 10.09 -1.87
CA GLY A 94 4.13 10.67 -0.55
C GLY A 94 5.21 10.44 0.50
N VAL A 95 5.75 9.22 0.59
CA VAL A 95 6.86 8.88 1.51
C VAL A 95 8.12 9.69 1.17
N LEU A 96 8.48 9.77 -0.11
CA LEU A 96 9.65 10.54 -0.56
C LEU A 96 9.48 12.03 -0.28
N LEU A 97 8.27 12.58 -0.47
CA LEU A 97 7.94 13.96 -0.12
C LEU A 97 8.12 14.21 1.38
N GLY A 98 7.62 13.31 2.24
CA GLY A 98 7.80 13.39 3.69
C GLY A 98 9.28 13.34 4.10
N MET A 99 10.05 12.38 3.55
CA MET A 99 11.49 12.29 3.79
C MET A 99 12.24 13.54 3.32
N GLY A 100 11.88 14.07 2.15
CA GLY A 100 12.46 15.30 1.61
C GLY A 100 12.18 16.51 2.52
N ALA A 101 10.94 16.64 3.00
CA ALA A 101 10.56 17.70 3.94
C ALA A 101 11.37 17.63 5.25
N LEU A 102 11.55 16.44 5.80
CA LEU A 102 12.40 16.23 6.98
C LEU A 102 13.87 16.57 6.72
N ALA A 103 14.40 16.19 5.56
CA ALA A 103 15.80 16.44 5.20
C ALA A 103 16.14 17.94 5.07
N VAL A 104 15.17 18.77 4.64
CA VAL A 104 15.35 20.23 4.54
C VAL A 104 14.88 20.98 5.80
N GLY A 105 14.52 20.27 6.87
CA GLY A 105 14.09 20.87 8.13
C GLY A 105 12.71 21.55 8.06
N ALA A 106 11.86 21.18 7.11
CA ALA A 106 10.54 21.77 6.91
C ALA A 106 9.49 21.32 7.95
N GLY A 107 9.86 20.49 8.91
CA GLY A 107 8.98 20.02 9.99
C GLY A 107 9.74 19.38 11.13
N PRO A 108 9.05 19.14 12.27
CA PRO A 108 9.65 18.44 13.40
C PRO A 108 9.97 17.00 13.00
N SER A 109 11.16 16.54 13.34
CA SER A 109 11.61 15.17 13.10
C SER A 109 11.62 14.40 14.42
N THR A 110 10.96 13.25 14.43
CA THR A 110 11.06 12.27 15.52
C THR A 110 11.74 11.00 14.99
N GLU A 111 12.36 10.24 15.88
CA GLU A 111 12.96 8.96 15.52
C GLU A 111 11.92 7.98 14.96
N LEU A 112 10.73 7.95 15.57
CA LEU A 112 9.62 7.12 15.13
C LEU A 112 9.22 7.44 13.69
N ASN A 113 9.04 8.73 13.38
CA ASN A 113 8.68 9.19 12.03
C ASN A 113 9.77 8.82 11.01
N ALA A 114 11.05 8.98 11.38
CA ALA A 114 12.16 8.60 10.51
C ALA A 114 12.20 7.08 10.24
N ILE A 115 11.98 6.25 11.25
CA ILE A 115 11.89 4.79 11.10
C ILE A 115 10.70 4.41 10.22
N TYR A 116 9.52 4.98 10.50
CA TYR A 116 8.31 4.75 9.72
C TYR A 116 8.53 5.01 8.23
N HIS A 117 9.07 6.16 7.86
CA HIS A 117 9.33 6.50 6.46
C HIS A 117 10.31 5.54 5.78
N ARG A 118 11.39 5.12 6.47
CA ARG A 118 12.37 4.16 5.93
C ARG A 118 11.74 2.78 5.70
N VAL A 119 10.94 2.30 6.66
CA VAL A 119 10.25 1.02 6.54
C VAL A 119 9.25 1.06 5.39
N MET A 120 8.44 2.13 5.30
CA MET A 120 7.46 2.30 4.23
C MET A 120 8.13 2.43 2.87
N LEU A 121 9.27 3.13 2.76
CA LEU A 121 10.04 3.24 1.53
C LEU A 121 10.44 1.85 1.01
N VAL A 122 11.10 1.05 1.84
CA VAL A 122 11.57 -0.29 1.46
C VAL A 122 10.39 -1.19 1.09
N ALA A 123 9.34 -1.16 1.89
CA ALA A 123 8.16 -2.00 1.70
C ALA A 123 7.40 -1.64 0.40
N LEU A 124 7.20 -0.35 0.09
CA LEU A 124 6.55 0.09 -1.14
C LEU A 124 7.39 -0.23 -2.39
N VAL A 125 8.72 -0.06 -2.31
CA VAL A 125 9.63 -0.44 -3.40
C VAL A 125 9.56 -1.95 -3.66
N ALA A 126 9.52 -2.77 -2.62
CA ALA A 126 9.40 -4.23 -2.78
C ALA A 126 8.08 -4.64 -3.46
N VAL A 127 6.96 -4.03 -3.08
CA VAL A 127 5.68 -4.32 -3.75
C VAL A 127 5.65 -3.80 -5.18
N LEU A 128 6.22 -2.64 -5.46
CA LEU A 128 6.33 -2.14 -6.85
C LEU A 128 7.21 -3.06 -7.70
N ALA A 129 8.32 -3.57 -7.17
CA ALA A 129 9.15 -4.56 -7.86
C ALA A 129 8.36 -5.85 -8.14
N LEU A 130 7.55 -6.32 -7.17
CA LEU A 130 6.66 -7.47 -7.36
C LEU A 130 5.61 -7.18 -8.45
N LEU A 131 4.96 -6.02 -8.44
CA LEU A 131 3.95 -5.63 -9.44
C LEU A 131 4.55 -5.53 -10.85
N LEU A 132 5.79 -5.07 -10.99
CA LEU A 132 6.50 -4.98 -12.27
C LEU A 132 7.02 -6.33 -12.76
N SER A 133 7.13 -7.32 -11.90
CA SER A 133 7.58 -8.67 -12.27
C SER A 133 6.58 -9.37 -13.21
N PRO A 134 7.03 -10.34 -14.04
CA PRO A 134 6.12 -11.15 -14.85
C PRO A 134 5.06 -11.87 -14.03
N ALA A 135 5.39 -12.30 -12.81
CA ALA A 135 4.47 -12.96 -11.89
C ALA A 135 3.36 -12.00 -11.43
N GLY A 136 3.71 -10.79 -10.97
CA GLY A 136 2.74 -9.78 -10.53
C GLY A 136 1.81 -9.34 -11.66
N ARG A 137 2.37 -9.03 -12.84
CA ARG A 137 1.57 -8.67 -14.02
C ARG A 137 0.60 -9.80 -14.40
N SER A 138 1.09 -11.04 -14.51
CA SER A 138 0.25 -12.17 -14.92
C SER A 138 -0.82 -12.53 -13.89
N ALA A 139 -0.57 -12.30 -12.61
CA ALA A 139 -1.53 -12.59 -11.54
C ALA A 139 -2.73 -11.63 -11.56
N LEU A 140 -2.47 -10.33 -11.83
CA LEU A 140 -3.49 -9.29 -11.75
C LEU A 140 -4.19 -8.98 -13.08
N HIS A 141 -3.51 -9.11 -14.25
CA HIS A 141 -4.14 -8.85 -15.54
C HIS A 141 -5.12 -9.94 -15.99
N ARG A 142 -4.97 -11.19 -15.54
CA ARG A 142 -5.82 -12.31 -15.98
C ARG A 142 -7.09 -12.52 -15.15
N ALA A 143 -7.26 -11.79 -14.07
CA ALA A 143 -8.49 -11.85 -13.27
C ALA A 143 -9.75 -11.41 -14.05
N ALA A 144 -9.57 -10.76 -15.21
CA ALA A 144 -10.62 -10.13 -16.01
C ALA A 144 -11.19 -10.98 -17.16
N ARG A 145 -10.86 -12.28 -17.29
CA ARG A 145 -11.48 -13.07 -18.37
C ARG A 145 -12.89 -13.51 -17.96
N PRO A 146 -13.95 -13.10 -18.68
CA PRO A 146 -15.30 -13.62 -18.45
C PRO A 146 -15.30 -15.13 -18.71
N ILE A 147 -16.05 -15.85 -17.87
CA ILE A 147 -16.36 -17.27 -18.09
C ILE A 147 -17.18 -17.33 -19.39
N VAL A 148 -16.56 -17.76 -20.48
CA VAL A 148 -17.29 -18.07 -21.71
C VAL A 148 -18.09 -19.34 -21.41
N ILE A 149 -19.38 -19.19 -21.10
CA ILE A 149 -20.31 -20.32 -21.03
C ILE A 149 -20.45 -20.83 -22.47
N GLN A 150 -19.76 -21.91 -22.77
CA GLN A 150 -20.03 -22.67 -24.00
C GLN A 150 -21.41 -23.32 -23.84
N SER A 151 -22.44 -22.66 -24.37
CA SER A 151 -23.73 -23.28 -24.60
C SER A 151 -23.54 -24.35 -25.68
N ARG A 152 -23.67 -25.62 -25.29
CA ARG A 152 -23.84 -26.75 -26.19
C ARG A 152 -25.32 -26.87 -26.58
#